data_ddb22f025582804d580524e774d3d590
#
_entry.id   ddb22f025582804d580524e774d3d590
#
_cell.length_a   1.000
_cell.length_b   1.000
_cell.length_c   1.000
_cell.angle_alpha   90.00
_cell.angle_beta   90.00
_cell.angle_gamma   90.00
#
_symmetry.space_group_name_H-M   'P 1'
#
loop_
_entity.id
_entity.type
_entity.pdbx_description
1 polymer ?
#
loop_
_entity_poly.entity_id
_entity_poly.type
_entity_poly.pdbx_seq_one_letter_code
_entity_poly.pdbx_strand_id
1 'polypeptide(L)'
;MTDMFENSEELSVLKSKINKPIDNLETFPAPKNVTVVKFFTDELTSICPITGQPDFGELTIEYEPNKLCLESKSLKLYLWTFREEGHFCEALASKITQKIFDTLKPKWVRVTNEQSKRGGIETTAIGYIEE
;
A
#
# COMPACT_ATOMS: atom_id res chain seq x y z
N MET A 1 3.23 20.04 13.54
CA MET A 1 3.24 19.01 12.50
C MET A 1 4.44 19.09 11.56
N THR A 2 4.82 20.28 11.17
CA THR A 2 5.98 20.48 10.32
C THR A 2 7.25 19.91 10.93
N ASP A 3 7.46 20.10 12.22
CA ASP A 3 8.65 19.64 12.92
C ASP A 3 8.81 18.12 12.90
N MET A 4 7.71 17.38 12.90
CA MET A 4 7.75 15.92 12.84
C MET A 4 8.42 15.45 11.54
N PHE A 5 8.14 16.12 10.42
CA PHE A 5 8.71 15.75 9.13
C PHE A 5 10.11 16.32 8.93
N GLU A 6 10.36 17.51 9.41
CA GLU A 6 11.65 18.18 9.22
C GLU A 6 12.79 17.46 9.95
N ASN A 7 12.48 16.89 11.11
CA ASN A 7 13.49 16.26 11.97
C ASN A 7 13.56 14.75 11.85
N SER A 8 12.76 14.16 10.98
CA SER A 8 12.75 12.70 10.82
C SER A 8 13.52 12.29 9.57
N GLU A 9 14.63 11.62 9.75
CA GLU A 9 15.39 11.04 8.65
C GLU A 9 14.65 9.86 8.03
N GLU A 10 13.71 9.27 8.76
CA GLU A 10 12.89 8.15 8.30
C GLU A 10 11.94 8.55 7.18
N LEU A 11 11.64 9.85 7.06
CA LEU A 11 10.71 10.37 6.05
C LEU A 11 11.44 11.05 4.89
N SER A 12 12.51 10.42 4.43
CA SER A 12 13.35 10.96 3.35
C SER A 12 12.59 11.22 2.05
N VAL A 13 11.62 10.37 1.72
CA VAL A 13 10.79 10.53 0.52
C VAL A 13 9.98 11.83 0.60
N LEU A 14 9.40 12.11 1.75
CA LEU A 14 8.60 13.30 1.96
C LEU A 14 9.47 14.56 1.86
N LYS A 15 10.67 14.53 2.44
CA LYS A 15 11.60 15.66 2.45
C LYS A 15 12.18 15.97 1.08
N SER A 16 12.41 14.96 0.27
CA SER A 16 13.14 15.09 -0.98
C SER A 16 12.29 15.56 -2.16
N LYS A 17 10.97 15.73 -1.98
CA LYS A 17 10.04 16.13 -3.05
C LYS A 17 10.11 15.21 -4.27
N ILE A 18 10.41 13.94 -4.04
CA ILE A 18 10.44 12.94 -5.10
C ILE A 18 9.03 12.74 -5.65
N ASN A 19 8.92 12.66 -6.98
CA ASN A 19 7.66 12.43 -7.68
C ASN A 19 7.86 11.38 -8.77
N LYS A 20 8.18 10.16 -8.36
CA LYS A 20 8.38 9.01 -9.24
C LYS A 20 8.09 7.72 -8.47
N PRO A 21 7.86 6.59 -9.15
CA PRO A 21 7.66 5.31 -8.46
C PRO A 21 8.87 4.97 -7.58
N ILE A 22 8.60 4.60 -6.33
CA ILE A 22 9.65 4.24 -5.37
C ILE A 22 9.19 3.05 -4.54
N ASP A 23 9.98 1.98 -4.57
CA ASP A 23 9.71 0.77 -3.80
C ASP A 23 10.30 0.89 -2.39
N ASN A 24 9.86 1.90 -1.65
CA ASN A 24 10.30 2.12 -0.29
C ASN A 24 9.18 2.77 0.52
N LEU A 25 8.77 2.11 1.58
CA LEU A 25 7.74 2.64 2.47
C LEU A 25 8.40 3.33 3.66
N GLU A 26 7.97 4.56 3.92
CA GLU A 26 8.42 5.35 5.06
C GLU A 26 7.44 5.19 6.22
N THR A 27 7.94 5.36 7.43
CA THR A 27 7.16 5.17 8.65
C THR A 27 7.38 6.31 9.62
N PHE A 28 6.48 6.41 10.59
CA PHE A 28 6.63 7.33 11.72
C PHE A 28 6.06 6.67 12.98
N PRO A 29 6.45 7.15 14.17
CA PRO A 29 5.97 6.54 15.40
C PRO A 29 4.45 6.59 15.53
N ALA A 30 3.84 5.47 15.88
CA ALA A 30 2.39 5.40 16.03
C ALA A 30 1.94 6.24 17.22
N PRO A 31 0.98 7.16 17.03
CA PRO A 31 0.39 7.88 18.15
C PRO A 31 -0.38 6.94 19.07
N LYS A 32 -0.47 7.33 20.33
CA LYS A 32 -1.27 6.57 21.31
C LYS A 32 -2.74 6.60 20.91
N ASN A 33 -3.44 5.53 21.25
CA ASN A 33 -4.89 5.42 21.08
C ASN A 33 -5.37 5.30 19.63
N VAL A 34 -4.47 5.06 18.69
CA VAL A 34 -4.84 4.73 17.32
C VAL A 34 -4.89 3.20 17.21
N THR A 35 -6.09 2.67 17.05
CA THR A 35 -6.30 1.22 16.97
C THR A 35 -6.35 0.68 15.56
N VAL A 36 -6.82 1.47 14.61
CA VAL A 36 -6.89 1.04 13.21
C VAL A 36 -6.57 2.22 12.32
N VAL A 37 -5.70 1.98 11.35
CA VAL A 37 -5.44 2.92 10.26
C VAL A 37 -5.98 2.29 8.98
N LYS A 38 -6.66 3.08 8.17
CA LYS A 38 -7.24 2.60 6.92
C LYS A 38 -6.85 3.54 5.78
N PHE A 39 -6.32 2.97 4.71
CA PHE A 39 -6.09 3.69 3.46
C PHE A 39 -7.01 3.12 2.40
N PHE A 40 -7.53 4.00 1.56
CA PHE A 40 -8.32 3.60 0.41
C PHE A 40 -7.84 4.37 -0.82
N THR A 41 -7.73 3.69 -1.95
CA THR A 41 -7.48 4.34 -3.23
C THR A 41 -8.24 3.61 -4.33
N ASP A 42 -8.79 4.39 -5.27
CA ASP A 42 -9.40 3.84 -6.48
C ASP A 42 -8.46 3.96 -7.69
N GLU A 43 -7.19 4.28 -7.45
CA GLU A 43 -6.20 4.52 -8.50
C GLU A 43 -5.15 3.42 -8.61
N LEU A 44 -5.40 2.26 -8.03
CA LEU A 44 -4.47 1.14 -8.19
C LEU A 44 -4.51 0.64 -9.63
N THR A 45 -3.35 0.62 -10.27
CA THR A 45 -3.21 0.20 -11.67
C THR A 45 -2.07 -0.81 -11.78
N SER A 46 -2.29 -1.85 -12.56
CA SER A 46 -1.25 -2.81 -12.94
C SER A 46 -1.54 -3.28 -14.36
N ILE A 47 -0.77 -4.25 -14.84
CA ILE A 47 -0.95 -4.79 -16.18
C ILE A 47 -1.42 -6.23 -16.07
N CYS A 48 -2.41 -6.59 -16.88
CA CYS A 48 -2.84 -7.99 -16.99
C CYS A 48 -1.68 -8.82 -17.54
N PRO A 49 -1.21 -9.86 -16.82
CA PRO A 49 -0.07 -10.64 -17.29
C PRO A 49 -0.38 -11.48 -18.55
N ILE A 50 -1.65 -11.62 -18.90
CA ILE A 50 -2.06 -12.38 -20.08
C ILE A 50 -2.22 -11.50 -21.31
N THR A 51 -2.92 -10.35 -21.17
CA THR A 51 -3.30 -9.51 -22.31
C THR A 51 -2.38 -8.30 -22.48
N GLY A 52 -1.63 -7.91 -21.45
CA GLY A 52 -0.84 -6.69 -21.47
C GLY A 52 -1.65 -5.42 -21.33
N GLN A 53 -2.96 -5.53 -21.11
CA GLN A 53 -3.83 -4.37 -20.93
C GLN A 53 -3.80 -3.88 -19.48
N PRO A 54 -4.06 -2.58 -19.25
CA PRO A 54 -4.10 -2.09 -17.88
C PRO A 54 -5.30 -2.64 -17.11
N ASP A 55 -5.03 -3.00 -15.85
CA ASP A 55 -6.03 -3.42 -14.88
C ASP A 55 -6.19 -2.31 -13.85
N PHE A 56 -7.43 -1.97 -13.55
CA PHE A 56 -7.76 -0.94 -12.56
C PHE A 56 -8.46 -1.59 -11.38
N GLY A 57 -8.23 -1.04 -10.19
CA GLY A 57 -8.86 -1.58 -9.00
C GLY A 57 -8.96 -0.60 -7.88
N GLU A 58 -9.74 -0.99 -6.87
CA GLU A 58 -9.85 -0.29 -5.61
C GLU A 58 -9.09 -1.07 -4.56
N LEU A 59 -8.24 -0.38 -3.82
CA LEU A 59 -7.39 -0.99 -2.80
C LEU A 59 -7.73 -0.42 -1.44
N THR A 60 -7.97 -1.29 -0.48
CA THR A 60 -8.16 -0.93 0.93
C THR A 60 -7.06 -1.60 1.74
N ILE A 61 -6.32 -0.81 2.51
CA ILE A 61 -5.30 -1.31 3.43
C ILE A 61 -5.75 -0.93 4.84
N GLU A 62 -5.84 -1.93 5.71
CA GLU A 62 -6.21 -1.72 7.12
C GLU A 62 -5.19 -2.41 7.99
N TYR A 63 -4.77 -1.75 9.07
CA TYR A 63 -3.86 -2.40 10.03
C TYR A 63 -4.04 -1.81 11.42
N GLU A 64 -3.68 -2.62 12.40
CA GLU A 64 -3.58 -2.15 13.79
C GLU A 64 -2.12 -1.86 14.08
N PRO A 65 -1.73 -0.59 14.29
CA PRO A 65 -0.32 -0.27 14.52
C PRO A 65 0.19 -0.88 15.82
N ASN A 66 1.43 -1.31 15.79
CA ASN A 66 2.18 -1.67 16.97
C ASN A 66 3.02 -0.45 17.39
N LYS A 67 4.17 -0.27 16.75
CA LYS A 67 5.05 0.86 17.06
C LYS A 67 5.11 1.90 15.95
N LEU A 68 4.77 1.50 14.73
CA LEU A 68 4.95 2.33 13.54
C LEU A 68 3.66 2.51 12.76
N CYS A 69 3.49 3.70 12.20
CA CYS A 69 2.46 3.99 11.21
C CYS A 69 3.10 4.22 9.85
N LEU A 70 2.35 3.93 8.80
CA LEU A 70 2.77 4.07 7.42
C LEU A 70 2.55 5.50 6.95
N GLU A 71 3.57 6.08 6.31
CA GLU A 71 3.47 7.42 5.75
C GLU A 71 2.81 7.36 4.36
N SER A 72 1.80 8.20 4.13
CA SER A 72 0.90 8.06 2.98
C SER A 72 1.53 8.44 1.64
N LYS A 73 2.46 9.40 1.60
CA LYS A 73 3.11 9.76 0.33
C LYS A 73 3.99 8.62 -0.18
N SER A 74 4.73 7.97 0.71
CA SER A 74 5.55 6.84 0.31
C SER A 74 4.68 5.67 -0.14
N LEU A 75 3.52 5.47 0.48
CA LEU A 75 2.57 4.47 0.03
C LEU A 75 2.10 4.77 -1.40
N LYS A 76 1.76 6.01 -1.69
CA LYS A 76 1.33 6.43 -3.03
C LYS A 76 2.41 6.10 -4.07
N LEU A 77 3.66 6.42 -3.77
CA LEU A 77 4.77 6.18 -4.70
C LEU A 77 5.07 4.68 -4.84
N TYR A 78 4.92 3.93 -3.77
CA TYR A 78 5.07 2.48 -3.81
C TYR A 78 4.00 1.84 -4.71
N LEU A 79 2.74 2.22 -4.55
CA LEU A 79 1.66 1.69 -5.38
C LEU A 79 1.84 2.05 -6.85
N TRP A 80 2.47 3.17 -7.13
CA TRP A 80 2.78 3.59 -8.50
C TRP A 80 3.75 2.61 -9.18
N THR A 81 4.59 1.90 -8.43
CA THR A 81 5.52 0.92 -9.03
C THR A 81 4.79 -0.17 -9.80
N PHE A 82 3.54 -0.46 -9.47
CA PHE A 82 2.80 -1.55 -10.11
C PHE A 82 2.22 -1.22 -11.48
N ARG A 83 2.21 0.05 -11.88
CA ARG A 83 1.59 0.47 -13.14
C ARG A 83 2.13 -0.23 -14.37
N GLU A 84 3.43 -0.53 -14.37
CA GLU A 84 4.11 -1.14 -15.49
C GLU A 84 4.40 -2.63 -15.26
N GLU A 85 3.87 -3.20 -14.18
CA GLU A 85 4.13 -4.58 -13.80
C GLU A 85 2.90 -5.45 -14.01
N GLY A 86 3.12 -6.66 -14.53
CA GLY A 86 2.06 -7.64 -14.71
C GLY A 86 1.82 -8.43 -13.43
N HIS A 87 0.60 -8.33 -12.89
CA HIS A 87 0.22 -9.06 -11.68
C HIS A 87 -1.22 -9.52 -11.77
N PHE A 88 -1.49 -10.74 -11.32
CA PHE A 88 -2.86 -11.15 -11.03
C PHE A 88 -3.34 -10.44 -9.77
N CYS A 89 -4.66 -10.25 -9.66
CA CYS A 89 -5.29 -9.59 -8.52
C CYS A 89 -4.84 -10.20 -7.20
N GLU A 90 -4.83 -11.52 -7.12
CA GLU A 90 -4.45 -12.28 -5.93
C GLU A 90 -2.98 -12.07 -5.56
N ALA A 91 -2.10 -12.10 -6.56
CA ALA A 91 -0.67 -11.90 -6.34
C ALA A 91 -0.37 -10.50 -5.83
N LEU A 92 -1.08 -9.51 -6.35
CA LEU A 92 -0.90 -8.12 -5.94
C LEU A 92 -1.35 -7.92 -4.50
N ALA A 93 -2.49 -8.49 -4.12
CA ALA A 93 -2.95 -8.45 -2.73
C ALA A 93 -1.94 -9.09 -1.78
N SER A 94 -1.39 -10.24 -2.16
CA SER A 94 -0.38 -10.94 -1.36
C SER A 94 0.89 -10.12 -1.19
N LYS A 95 1.39 -9.56 -2.29
CA LYS A 95 2.63 -8.79 -2.29
C LYS A 95 2.52 -7.54 -1.43
N ILE A 96 1.42 -6.81 -1.55
CA ILE A 96 1.19 -5.59 -0.77
C ILE A 96 1.05 -5.94 0.71
N THR A 97 0.29 -6.99 1.04
CA THR A 97 0.12 -7.45 2.42
C THR A 97 1.47 -7.74 3.07
N GLN A 98 2.31 -8.52 2.39
CA GLN A 98 3.63 -8.88 2.92
C GLN A 98 4.53 -7.66 3.10
N LYS A 99 4.52 -6.75 2.12
CA LYS A 99 5.32 -5.54 2.19
C LYS A 99 4.95 -4.68 3.39
N ILE A 100 3.65 -4.48 3.62
CA ILE A 100 3.16 -3.71 4.76
C ILE A 100 3.54 -4.40 6.08
N PHE A 101 3.33 -5.71 6.15
CA PHE A 101 3.66 -6.46 7.37
C PHE A 101 5.14 -6.37 7.69
N ASP A 102 6.00 -6.58 6.70
CA ASP A 102 7.45 -6.55 6.91
C ASP A 102 7.94 -5.16 7.34
N THR A 103 7.31 -4.12 6.82
CA THR A 103 7.70 -2.75 7.10
C THR A 103 7.25 -2.29 8.48
N LEU A 104 6.01 -2.56 8.85
CA LEU A 104 5.40 -2.02 10.07
C LEU A 104 5.43 -2.97 11.25
N LYS A 105 5.48 -4.27 11.01
CA LYS A 105 5.28 -5.29 12.05
C LYS A 105 4.03 -4.98 12.88
N PRO A 106 2.88 -4.77 12.23
CA PRO A 106 1.65 -4.42 12.93
C PRO A 106 1.10 -5.62 13.67
N LYS A 107 0.11 -5.40 14.51
CA LYS A 107 -0.59 -6.51 15.16
C LYS A 107 -1.34 -7.36 14.15
N TRP A 108 -1.94 -6.72 13.16
CA TRP A 108 -2.50 -7.38 11.99
C TRP A 108 -2.57 -6.39 10.83
N VAL A 109 -2.62 -6.91 9.62
CA VAL A 109 -2.86 -6.11 8.40
C VAL A 109 -3.79 -6.89 7.47
N ARG A 110 -4.71 -6.16 6.86
CA ARG A 110 -5.62 -6.70 5.85
C ARG A 110 -5.58 -5.82 4.63
N VAL A 111 -5.35 -6.43 3.48
CA VAL A 111 -5.32 -5.72 2.20
C VAL A 111 -6.40 -6.31 1.31
N THR A 112 -7.33 -5.48 0.87
CA THR A 112 -8.43 -5.87 -0.01
C THR A 112 -8.21 -5.22 -1.36
N ASN A 113 -8.04 -6.04 -2.40
CA ASN A 113 -7.87 -5.58 -3.77
C ASN A 113 -9.12 -5.97 -4.57
N GLU A 114 -9.88 -4.98 -5.01
CA GLU A 114 -11.11 -5.18 -5.79
C GLU A 114 -10.86 -4.72 -7.21
N GLN A 115 -10.56 -5.69 -8.07
CA GLN A 115 -10.24 -5.42 -9.46
C GLN A 115 -11.52 -5.21 -10.25
N SER A 116 -11.53 -4.19 -11.13
CA SER A 116 -12.68 -3.86 -11.98
C SER A 116 -13.05 -5.04 -12.87
N LYS A 117 -14.33 -5.09 -13.24
CA LYS A 117 -14.86 -6.17 -14.07
C LYS A 117 -14.12 -6.33 -15.38
N ARG A 118 -13.88 -7.60 -15.71
CA ARG A 118 -13.37 -8.01 -17.01
C ARG A 118 -14.14 -9.23 -17.47
N GLY A 119 -14.69 -9.18 -18.67
CA GLY A 119 -15.51 -10.24 -19.16
C GLY A 119 -16.71 -10.53 -18.27
N GLY A 120 -17.23 -9.51 -17.60
CA GLY A 120 -18.34 -9.66 -16.68
C GLY A 120 -17.98 -10.19 -15.30
N ILE A 121 -16.70 -10.46 -15.04
CA ILE A 121 -16.24 -11.00 -13.74
C ILE A 121 -15.51 -9.93 -12.97
N GLU A 122 -15.92 -9.75 -11.71
CA GLU A 122 -15.27 -8.87 -10.75
C GLU A 122 -14.51 -9.75 -9.77
N THR A 123 -13.25 -9.41 -9.49
CA THR A 123 -12.40 -10.22 -8.61
C THR A 123 -12.02 -9.40 -7.38
N THR A 124 -12.24 -9.98 -6.21
CA THR A 124 -11.76 -9.41 -4.95
C THR A 124 -10.81 -10.41 -4.29
N ALA A 125 -9.61 -9.95 -3.96
CA ALA A 125 -8.64 -10.76 -3.25
C ALA A 125 -8.27 -10.07 -1.95
N ILE A 126 -8.24 -10.83 -0.86
CA ILE A 126 -7.93 -10.31 0.47
C ILE A 126 -6.68 -11.00 0.99
N GLY A 127 -5.66 -10.22 1.33
CA GLY A 127 -4.48 -10.69 2.03
C GLY A 127 -4.60 -10.34 3.51
N TYR A 128 -4.12 -11.22 4.39
CA TYR A 128 -4.19 -11.01 5.83
C TYR A 128 -3.00 -11.64 6.52
N ILE A 129 -2.35 -10.89 7.41
CA ILE A 129 -1.28 -11.40 8.29
C ILE A 129 -1.50 -10.83 9.67
N GLU A 130 -1.37 -11.67 10.71
CA GLU A 130 -1.34 -11.22 12.10
C GLU A 130 -0.15 -11.83 12.82
N GLU A 131 0.35 -11.11 13.83
CA GLU A 131 1.47 -11.62 14.63
C GLU A 131 1.06 -12.75 15.59
#